data_99766fd127a92e763fb1faa482fb5e83
#
_entry.id   99766fd127a92e763fb1faa482fb5e83
#
_cell.length_a   1.000
_cell.length_b   1.000
_cell.length_c   1.000
_cell.angle_alpha   90.00
_cell.angle_beta   90.00
_cell.angle_gamma   90.00
#
_symmetry.space_group_name_H-M   'P 1'
#
loop_
_entity.id
_entity.type
_entity.pdbx_description
1 polymer ?
#
loop_
_entity_poly.entity_id
_entity_poly.type
_entity_poly.pdbx_seq_one_letter_code
_entity_poly.pdbx_strand_id
1 'polypeptide(L)'
;MKISDSKTILKALGCDESQQTHVCCYTLLALAKIAPSSEWSSATNEWMRSRDILDFLLQNYNKKYADGSREHIRKEALHKFRMLGIVEDNNVCTNSPNYSYRLTVEALFVVGAYNTENWDMAVTEFTNLRIQIRNRYAFKRMLQKIPVMINGIDYKLSPGAHNLLQKHILEKLLPLHIPNARCLYCGDTAVRNFYKETAELMRLNIEFDIHSKLPDVILYRADLNRLYIIEAVASTGPISEDRLIELDRILSKVECSIVFITAFDKIETFRAFSKEIAMCSAIWIAEIPEQIYHQGLVV
;
A
#
# COMPACT_ATOMS: atom_id res chain seq x y z
N MET A 1 -12.62 -15.46 28.84
CA MET A 1 -13.94 -14.85 28.59
C MET A 1 -13.88 -13.89 27.43
N LYS A 2 -13.34 -12.68 27.50
CA LYS A 2 -13.35 -11.71 26.37
C LYS A 2 -12.76 -12.20 25.04
N ILE A 3 -11.70 -13.00 25.03
CA ILE A 3 -11.12 -13.56 23.80
C ILE A 3 -12.06 -14.59 23.15
N SER A 4 -12.70 -15.45 23.94
CA SER A 4 -13.67 -16.40 23.42
C SER A 4 -14.88 -15.69 22.82
N ASP A 5 -15.39 -14.67 23.52
CA ASP A 5 -16.50 -13.85 23.07
C ASP A 5 -16.14 -13.12 21.77
N SER A 6 -14.91 -12.55 21.69
CA SER A 6 -14.41 -11.89 20.49
C SER A 6 -14.37 -12.83 19.28
N LYS A 7 -14.00 -14.12 19.47
CA LYS A 7 -14.04 -15.11 18.37
C LYS A 7 -15.45 -15.32 17.87
N THR A 8 -16.43 -15.45 18.79
CA THR A 8 -17.85 -15.60 18.46
C THR A 8 -18.36 -14.38 17.68
N ILE A 9 -18.02 -13.17 18.13
CA ILE A 9 -18.38 -11.92 17.47
C ILE A 9 -17.72 -11.84 16.07
N LEU A 10 -16.43 -12.11 15.95
CA LEU A 10 -15.73 -12.11 14.66
C LEU A 10 -16.31 -13.11 13.68
N LYS A 11 -16.68 -14.30 14.14
CA LYS A 11 -17.37 -15.31 13.32
C LYS A 11 -18.71 -14.78 12.83
N ALA A 12 -19.51 -14.17 13.69
CA ALA A 12 -20.79 -13.56 13.33
C ALA A 12 -20.63 -12.40 12.34
N LEU A 13 -19.54 -11.61 12.44
CA LEU A 13 -19.17 -10.57 11.48
C LEU A 13 -18.60 -11.13 10.16
N GLY A 14 -18.55 -12.47 10.00
CA GLY A 14 -18.16 -13.15 8.78
C GLY A 14 -16.65 -13.36 8.60
N CYS A 15 -15.88 -13.34 9.69
CA CYS A 15 -14.48 -13.74 9.70
C CYS A 15 -14.36 -15.27 9.62
N ASP A 16 -13.46 -15.76 8.76
CA ASP A 16 -13.06 -17.16 8.72
C ASP A 16 -12.14 -17.52 9.90
N GLU A 17 -11.77 -18.80 10.04
CA GLU A 17 -10.90 -19.26 11.13
C GLU A 17 -9.53 -18.55 11.16
N SER A 18 -8.97 -18.24 9.99
CA SER A 18 -7.68 -17.52 9.87
C SER A 18 -7.77 -16.06 10.33
N GLN A 19 -8.97 -15.54 10.46
CA GLN A 19 -9.28 -14.17 10.88
C GLN A 19 -9.82 -14.11 12.32
N GLN A 20 -9.78 -15.23 13.05
CA GLN A 20 -10.20 -15.34 14.47
C GLN A 20 -8.99 -15.58 15.40
N THR A 21 -7.81 -15.17 14.97
CA THR A 21 -6.56 -15.27 15.74
C THR A 21 -6.60 -14.39 16.99
N HIS A 22 -5.71 -14.64 17.93
CA HIS A 22 -5.56 -13.76 19.11
C HIS A 22 -5.32 -12.30 18.72
N VAL A 23 -4.54 -12.05 17.65
CA VAL A 23 -4.28 -10.70 17.14
C VAL A 23 -5.58 -10.04 16.69
N CYS A 24 -6.41 -10.75 15.94
CA CYS A 24 -7.72 -10.26 15.50
C CYS A 24 -8.65 -9.98 16.69
N CYS A 25 -8.72 -10.91 17.67
CA CYS A 25 -9.53 -10.73 18.87
C CYS A 25 -9.11 -9.50 19.68
N TYR A 26 -7.81 -9.35 19.96
CA TYR A 26 -7.28 -8.18 20.66
C TYR A 26 -7.51 -6.88 19.89
N THR A 27 -7.37 -6.90 18.56
CA THR A 27 -7.63 -5.72 17.73
C THR A 27 -9.10 -5.30 17.79
N LEU A 28 -10.04 -6.27 17.78
CA LEU A 28 -11.47 -5.98 17.95
C LEU A 28 -11.74 -5.35 19.32
N LEU A 29 -11.19 -5.95 20.40
CA LEU A 29 -11.35 -5.43 21.77
C LEU A 29 -10.84 -3.99 21.91
N ALA A 30 -9.67 -3.69 21.32
CA ALA A 30 -9.11 -2.34 21.34
C ALA A 30 -9.99 -1.34 20.56
N LEU A 31 -10.40 -1.69 19.35
CA LEU A 31 -11.26 -0.83 18.51
C LEU A 31 -12.61 -0.54 19.14
N ALA A 32 -13.18 -1.53 19.83
CA ALA A 32 -14.42 -1.38 20.58
C ALA A 32 -14.23 -0.75 21.97
N LYS A 33 -12.99 -0.50 22.40
CA LYS A 33 -12.60 -0.05 23.75
C LYS A 33 -13.14 -0.93 24.89
N ILE A 34 -13.21 -2.23 24.65
CA ILE A 34 -13.66 -3.22 25.65
C ILE A 34 -12.47 -3.67 26.51
N ALA A 35 -12.43 -3.26 27.76
CA ALA A 35 -11.51 -3.75 28.78
C ALA A 35 -12.00 -5.12 29.34
N PRO A 36 -11.19 -5.87 30.12
CA PRO A 36 -11.59 -7.16 30.67
C PRO A 36 -12.87 -7.14 31.51
N SER A 37 -13.12 -6.04 32.22
CA SER A 37 -14.28 -5.83 33.08
C SER A 37 -15.45 -5.10 32.38
N SER A 38 -15.26 -4.58 31.17
CA SER A 38 -16.28 -3.82 30.45
C SER A 38 -17.43 -4.73 29.96
N GLU A 39 -18.63 -4.22 29.95
CA GLU A 39 -19.78 -4.86 29.27
C GLU A 39 -19.64 -4.61 27.75
N TRP A 40 -20.13 -5.53 26.92
CA TRP A 40 -20.11 -5.38 25.48
C TRP A 40 -20.98 -4.20 24.99
N SER A 41 -22.04 -3.89 25.72
CA SER A 41 -22.90 -2.73 25.46
C SER A 41 -22.21 -1.37 25.61
N SER A 42 -21.03 -1.33 26.28
CA SER A 42 -20.22 -0.12 26.40
C SER A 42 -19.28 0.11 25.22
N ALA A 43 -19.36 -0.71 24.16
CA ALA A 43 -18.53 -0.58 22.99
C ALA A 43 -18.65 0.80 22.33
N THR A 44 -17.53 1.32 21.83
CA THR A 44 -17.44 2.61 21.12
C THR A 44 -16.78 2.43 19.77
N ASN A 45 -16.87 3.41 18.89
CA ASN A 45 -16.20 3.42 17.57
C ASN A 45 -15.36 4.67 17.37
N GLU A 46 -14.59 5.06 18.34
CA GLU A 46 -13.65 6.17 18.23
C GLU A 46 -12.50 5.86 17.27
N TRP A 47 -11.98 6.92 16.65
CA TRP A 47 -10.81 6.81 15.77
C TRP A 47 -9.57 6.43 16.57
N MET A 48 -8.89 5.34 16.17
CA MET A 48 -7.67 4.84 16.78
C MET A 48 -6.58 4.61 15.73
N ARG A 49 -5.40 5.15 15.95
CA ARG A 49 -4.21 4.81 15.18
C ARG A 49 -3.71 3.43 15.59
N SER A 50 -2.91 2.77 14.76
CA SER A 50 -2.33 1.47 15.12
C SER A 50 -1.53 1.52 16.44
N ARG A 51 -0.94 2.68 16.79
CA ARG A 51 -0.26 2.89 18.06
C ARG A 51 -1.27 2.92 19.24
N ASP A 52 -2.38 3.63 19.07
CA ASP A 52 -3.39 3.75 20.13
C ASP A 52 -4.01 2.37 20.45
N ILE A 53 -4.12 1.48 19.45
CA ILE A 53 -4.55 0.09 19.64
C ILE A 53 -3.53 -0.66 20.52
N LEU A 54 -2.23 -0.54 20.24
CA LEU A 54 -1.19 -1.18 21.04
C LEU A 54 -1.16 -0.65 22.48
N ASP A 55 -1.28 0.66 22.65
CA ASP A 55 -1.31 1.32 23.95
C ASP A 55 -2.51 0.85 24.78
N PHE A 56 -3.69 0.75 24.17
CA PHE A 56 -4.89 0.19 24.83
C PHE A 56 -4.66 -1.25 25.28
N LEU A 57 -4.06 -2.09 24.43
CA LEU A 57 -3.80 -3.49 24.76
C LEU A 57 -2.76 -3.64 25.88
N LEU A 58 -1.75 -2.79 25.93
CA LEU A 58 -0.80 -2.77 27.02
C LEU A 58 -1.46 -2.40 28.34
N GLN A 59 -2.27 -1.34 28.34
CA GLN A 59 -2.92 -0.81 29.57
C GLN A 59 -3.98 -1.74 30.12
N ASN A 60 -4.80 -2.37 29.26
CA ASN A 60 -5.97 -3.12 29.71
C ASN A 60 -5.76 -4.64 29.72
N TYR A 61 -4.86 -5.17 28.89
CA TYR A 61 -4.64 -6.61 28.75
C TYR A 61 -3.21 -7.04 29.08
N ASN A 62 -2.35 -6.10 29.51
CA ASN A 62 -0.93 -6.33 29.79
C ASN A 62 -0.21 -7.00 28.59
N LYS A 63 -0.62 -6.68 27.37
CA LYS A 63 -0.05 -7.19 26.12
C LYS A 63 0.99 -6.20 25.61
N LYS A 64 2.26 -6.51 25.83
CA LYS A 64 3.39 -5.74 25.29
C LYS A 64 3.72 -6.24 23.89
N TYR A 65 3.72 -5.34 22.95
CA TYR A 65 4.13 -5.58 21.56
C TYR A 65 5.39 -4.78 21.23
N ALA A 66 6.27 -5.33 20.40
CA ALA A 66 7.41 -4.60 19.86
C ALA A 66 6.95 -3.49 18.88
N ASP A 67 7.77 -2.47 18.66
CA ASP A 67 7.42 -1.34 17.76
C ASP A 67 7.08 -1.79 16.32
N GLY A 68 7.71 -2.84 15.81
CA GLY A 68 7.38 -3.46 14.52
C GLY A 68 6.01 -4.14 14.44
N SER A 69 5.36 -4.39 15.59
CA SER A 69 4.06 -5.09 15.63
C SER A 69 2.89 -4.25 15.09
N ARG A 70 3.07 -2.94 14.91
CA ARG A 70 2.07 -2.08 14.23
C ARG A 70 1.74 -2.58 12.84
N GLU A 71 2.77 -2.95 12.07
CA GLU A 71 2.58 -3.48 10.72
C GLU A 71 1.93 -4.87 10.75
N HIS A 72 2.25 -5.69 11.74
CA HIS A 72 1.64 -7.01 11.93
C HIS A 72 0.13 -6.88 12.21
N ILE A 73 -0.28 -6.00 13.14
CA ILE A 73 -1.72 -5.74 13.42
C ILE A 73 -2.40 -5.20 12.17
N ARG A 74 -1.75 -4.30 11.43
CA ARG A 74 -2.30 -3.74 10.20
C ARG A 74 -2.59 -4.81 9.15
N LYS A 75 -1.66 -5.74 8.93
CA LYS A 75 -1.79 -6.83 7.94
C LYS A 75 -2.75 -7.92 8.41
N GLU A 76 -2.59 -8.38 9.65
CA GLU A 76 -3.30 -9.56 10.13
C GLU A 76 -4.74 -9.29 10.57
N ALA A 77 -5.06 -8.08 11.03
CA ALA A 77 -6.39 -7.73 11.50
C ALA A 77 -7.02 -6.57 10.71
N LEU A 78 -6.46 -5.37 10.78
CA LEU A 78 -7.12 -4.15 10.29
C LEU A 78 -7.42 -4.19 8.78
N HIS A 79 -6.50 -4.72 7.96
CA HIS A 79 -6.74 -4.86 6.54
C HIS A 79 -7.87 -5.86 6.24
N LYS A 80 -7.86 -7.00 6.92
CA LYS A 80 -8.90 -8.04 6.78
C LYS A 80 -10.27 -7.51 7.24
N PHE A 81 -10.31 -6.84 8.38
CA PHE A 81 -11.54 -6.24 8.92
C PHE A 81 -12.12 -5.17 7.99
N ARG A 82 -11.25 -4.37 7.36
CA ARG A 82 -11.70 -3.39 6.37
C ARG A 82 -12.32 -4.06 5.13
N MET A 83 -11.73 -5.17 4.67
CA MET A 83 -12.27 -5.94 3.54
C MET A 83 -13.61 -6.57 3.84
N LEU A 84 -13.90 -6.87 5.11
CA LEU A 84 -15.17 -7.42 5.57
C LEU A 84 -16.21 -6.34 5.94
N GLY A 85 -15.84 -5.06 5.93
CA GLY A 85 -16.71 -3.96 6.33
C GLY A 85 -16.90 -3.83 7.85
N ILE A 86 -16.03 -4.48 8.64
CA ILE A 86 -16.03 -4.39 10.10
C ILE A 86 -15.43 -3.07 10.56
N VAL A 87 -14.41 -2.60 9.83
CA VAL A 87 -13.61 -1.40 10.17
C VAL A 87 -13.60 -0.43 9.00
N GLU A 88 -13.60 0.84 9.31
CA GLU A 88 -13.34 1.93 8.36
C GLU A 88 -12.08 2.70 8.73
N ASP A 89 -11.45 3.32 7.74
CA ASP A 89 -10.33 4.24 7.91
C ASP A 89 -10.76 5.70 7.66
N ASN A 90 -9.96 6.63 8.15
CA ASN A 90 -10.25 8.07 8.03
C ASN A 90 -9.85 8.67 6.66
N ASN A 91 -9.57 7.86 5.67
CA ASN A 91 -9.24 8.26 4.29
C ASN A 91 -8.05 9.23 4.12
N VAL A 92 -7.19 9.39 5.12
CA VAL A 92 -5.92 10.10 4.93
C VAL A 92 -4.90 9.16 4.27
N CYS A 93 -3.75 9.71 3.84
CA CYS A 93 -2.67 8.90 3.27
C CYS A 93 -2.22 7.81 4.25
N THR A 94 -2.02 6.59 3.79
CA THR A 94 -1.66 5.43 4.62
C THR A 94 -0.36 5.60 5.41
N ASN A 95 0.55 6.46 4.93
CA ASN A 95 1.80 6.80 5.61
C ASN A 95 1.64 8.01 6.56
N SER A 96 0.45 8.60 6.65
CA SER A 96 0.20 9.70 7.58
C SER A 96 0.28 9.22 9.02
N PRO A 97 0.92 9.97 9.94
CA PRO A 97 0.91 9.67 11.36
C PRO A 97 -0.51 9.74 11.96
N ASN A 98 -1.45 10.38 11.25
CA ASN A 98 -2.86 10.51 11.63
C ASN A 98 -3.76 9.44 10.99
N TYR A 99 -3.20 8.47 10.26
CA TYR A 99 -3.98 7.36 9.70
C TYR A 99 -4.58 6.52 10.83
N SER A 100 -5.91 6.44 10.86
CA SER A 100 -6.65 5.84 11.96
C SER A 100 -7.81 4.99 11.46
N TYR A 101 -8.27 4.12 12.33
CA TYR A 101 -9.32 3.15 12.08
C TYR A 101 -10.39 3.25 13.18
N ARG A 102 -11.62 2.86 12.84
CA ARG A 102 -12.69 2.63 13.81
C ARG A 102 -13.63 1.52 13.34
N LEU A 103 -14.44 0.98 14.22
CA LEU A 103 -15.53 0.10 13.82
C LEU A 103 -16.53 0.87 12.92
N THR A 104 -17.11 0.20 11.94
CA THR A 104 -18.29 0.74 11.26
C THR A 104 -19.47 0.78 12.23
N VAL A 105 -20.44 1.64 11.96
CA VAL A 105 -21.63 1.75 12.83
C VAL A 105 -22.36 0.41 12.90
N GLU A 106 -22.41 -0.29 11.78
CA GLU A 106 -23.06 -1.60 11.65
C GLU A 106 -22.31 -2.69 12.45
N ALA A 107 -20.98 -2.70 12.42
CA ALA A 107 -20.17 -3.63 13.21
C ALA A 107 -20.24 -3.30 14.71
N LEU A 108 -20.24 -2.00 15.07
CA LEU A 108 -20.40 -1.56 16.44
C LEU A 108 -21.74 -2.06 17.03
N PHE A 109 -22.81 -2.00 16.23
CA PHE A 109 -24.13 -2.48 16.67
C PHE A 109 -24.09 -3.98 17.01
N VAL A 110 -23.44 -4.81 16.15
CA VAL A 110 -23.23 -6.24 16.45
C VAL A 110 -22.40 -6.43 17.72
N VAL A 111 -21.29 -5.72 17.87
CA VAL A 111 -20.42 -5.84 19.05
C VAL A 111 -21.17 -5.48 20.34
N GLY A 112 -21.89 -4.37 20.31
CA GLY A 112 -22.67 -3.89 21.48
C GLY A 112 -23.86 -4.77 21.82
N ALA A 113 -24.44 -5.48 20.85
CA ALA A 113 -25.58 -6.38 21.07
C ALA A 113 -25.16 -7.77 21.60
N TYR A 114 -23.86 -8.08 21.69
CA TYR A 114 -23.41 -9.40 22.14
C TYR A 114 -23.91 -9.73 23.56
N ASN A 115 -24.50 -10.94 23.72
CA ASN A 115 -25.17 -11.41 24.94
C ASN A 115 -26.43 -10.60 25.31
N THR A 116 -27.10 -9.95 24.36
CA THR A 116 -28.40 -9.33 24.54
C THR A 116 -29.44 -10.00 23.66
N GLU A 117 -30.72 -9.70 23.89
CA GLU A 117 -31.86 -10.16 23.07
C GLU A 117 -31.77 -9.66 21.61
N ASN A 118 -31.05 -8.60 21.37
CA ASN A 118 -30.85 -7.99 20.02
C ASN A 118 -29.75 -8.64 19.20
N TRP A 119 -29.05 -9.64 19.73
CA TRP A 119 -27.88 -10.24 19.07
C TRP A 119 -28.20 -10.78 17.67
N ASP A 120 -29.19 -11.66 17.56
CA ASP A 120 -29.52 -12.31 16.29
C ASP A 120 -30.02 -11.32 15.23
N MET A 121 -30.78 -10.31 15.67
CA MET A 121 -31.20 -9.21 14.79
C MET A 121 -30.03 -8.41 14.28
N ALA A 122 -29.08 -8.01 15.13
CA ALA A 122 -27.92 -7.24 14.78
C ALA A 122 -27.02 -8.00 13.79
N VAL A 123 -26.80 -9.29 14.01
CA VAL A 123 -26.00 -10.15 13.10
C VAL A 123 -26.70 -10.31 11.75
N THR A 124 -28.01 -10.49 11.73
CA THR A 124 -28.80 -10.61 10.48
C THR A 124 -28.72 -9.32 9.68
N GLU A 125 -28.93 -8.18 10.32
CA GLU A 125 -28.83 -6.86 9.68
C GLU A 125 -27.44 -6.59 9.11
N PHE A 126 -26.37 -6.83 9.89
CA PHE A 126 -24.99 -6.70 9.41
C PHE A 126 -24.75 -7.60 8.20
N THR A 127 -25.19 -8.85 8.24
CA THR A 127 -25.00 -9.81 7.13
C THR A 127 -25.69 -9.33 5.86
N ASN A 128 -26.91 -8.81 5.95
CA ASN A 128 -27.64 -8.26 4.81
C ASN A 128 -27.00 -7.00 4.23
N LEU A 129 -26.45 -6.14 5.09
CA LEU A 129 -25.80 -4.88 4.68
C LEU A 129 -24.33 -5.08 4.27
N ARG A 130 -23.70 -6.20 4.59
CA ARG A 130 -22.26 -6.44 4.39
C ARG A 130 -21.80 -6.20 2.95
N ILE A 131 -22.60 -6.62 1.96
CA ILE A 131 -22.28 -6.39 0.54
C ILE A 131 -22.30 -4.89 0.22
N GLN A 132 -23.27 -4.16 0.73
CA GLN A 132 -23.41 -2.72 0.53
C GLN A 132 -22.27 -1.96 1.23
N ILE A 133 -21.89 -2.37 2.45
CA ILE A 133 -20.79 -1.79 3.20
C ILE A 133 -19.47 -1.99 2.41
N ARG A 134 -19.20 -3.21 1.94
CA ARG A 134 -18.04 -3.50 1.09
C ARG A 134 -18.03 -2.67 -0.19
N ASN A 135 -19.16 -2.54 -0.87
CA ASN A 135 -19.29 -1.76 -2.09
C ASN A 135 -19.07 -0.26 -1.82
N ARG A 136 -19.55 0.27 -0.69
CA ARG A 136 -19.29 1.65 -0.24
C ARG A 136 -17.79 1.92 -0.11
N TYR A 137 -17.04 0.98 0.47
CA TYR A 137 -15.58 1.07 0.61
C TYR A 137 -14.87 0.95 -0.73
N ALA A 138 -15.26 -0.03 -1.55
CA ALA A 138 -14.70 -0.20 -2.89
C ALA A 138 -14.91 1.06 -3.73
N PHE A 139 -16.10 1.67 -3.65
CA PHE A 139 -16.43 2.91 -4.34
C PHE A 139 -15.62 4.11 -3.83
N LYS A 140 -15.48 4.28 -2.50
CA LYS A 140 -14.63 5.33 -1.92
C LYS A 140 -13.17 5.20 -2.39
N ARG A 141 -12.61 3.99 -2.40
CA ARG A 141 -11.25 3.74 -2.91
C ARG A 141 -11.15 4.01 -4.42
N MET A 142 -12.19 3.70 -5.18
CA MET A 142 -12.23 3.98 -6.61
C MET A 142 -12.21 5.49 -6.89
N LEU A 143 -12.88 6.31 -6.08
CA LEU A 143 -12.86 7.77 -6.17
C LEU A 143 -11.48 8.38 -5.84
N GLN A 144 -10.67 7.69 -5.05
CA GLN A 144 -9.31 8.12 -4.68
C GLN A 144 -8.23 7.66 -5.65
N LYS A 145 -8.58 6.87 -6.67
CA LYS A 145 -7.61 6.44 -7.68
C LYS A 145 -6.98 7.64 -8.38
N ILE A 146 -5.68 7.52 -8.63
CA ILE A 146 -4.85 8.56 -9.24
C ILE A 146 -4.96 8.42 -10.77
N PRO A 147 -5.57 9.37 -11.48
CA PRO A 147 -5.57 9.33 -12.94
C PRO A 147 -4.14 9.52 -13.46
N VAL A 148 -3.75 8.75 -14.45
CA VAL A 148 -2.43 8.80 -15.11
C VAL A 148 -2.58 8.48 -16.59
N MET A 149 -1.85 9.22 -17.43
CA MET A 149 -1.77 8.95 -18.86
C MET A 149 -0.55 8.07 -19.17
N ILE A 150 -0.77 6.94 -19.83
CA ILE A 150 0.29 6.03 -20.28
C ILE A 150 0.15 5.84 -21.78
N ASN A 151 1.17 6.24 -22.54
CA ASN A 151 1.19 6.13 -24.01
C ASN A 151 -0.07 6.70 -24.71
N GLY A 152 -0.63 7.81 -24.16
CA GLY A 152 -1.82 8.46 -24.70
C GLY A 152 -3.16 7.85 -24.28
N ILE A 153 -3.17 6.87 -23.38
CA ILE A 153 -4.37 6.22 -22.85
C ILE A 153 -4.51 6.51 -21.36
N ASP A 154 -5.73 6.83 -20.92
CA ASP A 154 -6.03 7.10 -19.53
C ASP A 154 -6.15 5.83 -18.69
N TYR A 155 -5.40 5.77 -17.60
CA TYR A 155 -5.44 4.73 -16.59
C TYR A 155 -5.69 5.33 -15.20
N LYS A 156 -5.89 4.48 -14.19
CA LYS A 156 -6.12 4.90 -12.80
C LYS A 156 -5.31 4.03 -11.83
N LEU A 157 -4.21 4.55 -11.33
CA LEU A 157 -3.39 3.93 -10.28
C LEU A 157 -4.13 3.88 -8.94
N SER A 158 -3.74 2.95 -8.09
CA SER A 158 -4.22 2.89 -6.70
C SER A 158 -3.75 4.11 -5.90
N PRO A 159 -4.49 4.53 -4.86
CA PRO A 159 -4.08 5.66 -4.02
C PRO A 159 -2.76 5.38 -3.30
N GLY A 160 -1.90 6.40 -3.17
CA GLY A 160 -0.68 6.34 -2.40
C GLY A 160 0.43 7.23 -2.93
N ALA A 161 1.38 7.63 -2.06
CA ALA A 161 2.48 8.52 -2.42
C ALA A 161 3.39 7.91 -3.49
N HIS A 162 3.64 6.60 -3.43
CA HIS A 162 4.42 5.87 -4.41
C HIS A 162 3.79 5.93 -5.81
N ASN A 163 2.51 5.62 -5.93
CA ASN A 163 1.79 5.69 -7.20
C ASN A 163 1.61 7.12 -7.71
N LEU A 164 1.53 8.12 -6.81
CA LEU A 164 1.57 9.53 -7.20
C LEU A 164 2.92 9.89 -7.82
N LEU A 165 4.02 9.38 -7.27
CA LEU A 165 5.34 9.56 -7.84
C LEU A 165 5.49 8.88 -9.20
N GLN A 166 4.94 7.68 -9.39
CA GLN A 166 4.89 7.02 -10.71
C GLN A 166 4.11 7.87 -11.74
N LYS A 167 3.00 8.49 -11.33
CA LYS A 167 2.31 9.47 -12.18
C LYS A 167 3.25 10.62 -12.57
N HIS A 168 3.98 11.20 -11.61
CA HIS A 168 4.92 12.29 -11.92
C HIS A 168 6.06 11.84 -12.84
N ILE A 169 6.53 10.60 -12.73
CA ILE A 169 7.51 10.02 -13.66
C ILE A 169 6.94 10.03 -15.09
N LEU A 170 5.71 9.54 -15.27
CA LEU A 170 5.10 9.43 -16.59
C LEU A 170 4.65 10.77 -17.18
N GLU A 171 4.20 11.71 -16.36
CA GLU A 171 3.62 12.98 -16.82
C GLU A 171 4.60 14.18 -16.73
N LYS A 172 5.71 14.07 -16.01
CA LYS A 172 6.71 15.14 -15.88
C LYS A 172 8.10 14.70 -16.32
N LEU A 173 8.70 13.66 -15.69
CA LEU A 173 10.03 13.19 -16.04
C LEU A 173 10.10 12.77 -17.50
N LEU A 174 9.18 11.92 -17.96
CA LEU A 174 9.16 11.41 -19.33
C LEU A 174 9.14 12.55 -20.38
N PRO A 175 8.18 13.48 -20.39
CA PRO A 175 8.13 14.51 -21.43
C PRO A 175 9.27 15.52 -21.32
N LEU A 176 9.81 15.82 -20.14
CA LEU A 176 10.87 16.81 -19.95
C LEU A 176 12.26 16.29 -20.28
N HIS A 177 12.58 15.05 -19.90
CA HIS A 177 13.95 14.51 -19.96
C HIS A 177 14.11 13.31 -20.89
N ILE A 178 13.02 12.60 -21.19
CA ILE A 178 13.05 11.38 -22.02
C ILE A 178 11.99 11.49 -23.15
N PRO A 179 11.96 12.60 -23.91
CA PRO A 179 10.94 12.76 -24.96
C PRO A 179 11.03 11.62 -25.99
N ASN A 180 9.91 11.27 -26.57
CA ASN A 180 9.74 10.16 -27.52
C ASN A 180 9.94 8.74 -26.91
N ALA A 181 10.14 8.61 -25.61
CA ALA A 181 10.13 7.30 -24.99
C ALA A 181 8.69 6.79 -24.80
N ARG A 182 8.54 5.48 -24.91
CA ARG A 182 7.30 4.75 -24.67
C ARG A 182 7.39 4.02 -23.34
N CYS A 183 6.35 4.03 -22.54
CA CYS A 183 6.25 3.22 -21.34
C CYS A 183 6.03 1.76 -21.74
N LEU A 184 6.88 0.87 -21.28
CA LEU A 184 6.76 -0.59 -21.49
C LEU A 184 6.22 -1.31 -20.27
N TYR A 185 6.47 -0.77 -19.08
CA TYR A 185 5.99 -1.33 -17.83
C TYR A 185 5.74 -0.22 -16.81
N CYS A 186 4.66 -0.36 -16.06
CA CYS A 186 4.38 0.42 -14.86
C CYS A 186 3.73 -0.49 -13.83
N GLY A 187 4.33 -0.58 -12.65
CA GLY A 187 3.76 -1.27 -11.50
C GLY A 187 2.66 -0.46 -10.82
N ASP A 188 1.99 -1.06 -9.85
CA ASP A 188 1.05 -0.41 -8.94
C ASP A 188 1.13 -1.11 -7.59
N THR A 189 1.00 -0.39 -6.51
CA THR A 189 1.12 -0.95 -5.15
C THR A 189 0.08 -2.03 -4.82
N ALA A 190 -1.06 -2.04 -5.53
CA ALA A 190 -2.11 -3.04 -5.35
C ALA A 190 -2.19 -4.05 -6.51
N VAL A 191 -1.67 -3.70 -7.70
CA VAL A 191 -1.71 -4.53 -8.91
C VAL A 191 -0.33 -4.63 -9.53
N ARG A 192 0.38 -5.72 -9.29
CA ARG A 192 1.79 -5.90 -9.69
C ARG A 192 2.08 -5.60 -11.16
N ASN A 193 1.24 -6.08 -12.07
CA ASN A 193 1.37 -5.88 -13.52
C ASN A 193 0.27 -4.91 -14.01
N PHE A 194 0.27 -3.69 -13.49
CA PHE A 194 -0.75 -2.70 -13.81
C PHE A 194 -0.74 -2.32 -15.29
N TYR A 195 0.44 -2.05 -15.85
CA TYR A 195 0.64 -1.80 -17.26
C TYR A 195 1.86 -2.59 -17.76
N LYS A 196 1.72 -3.32 -18.88
CA LYS A 196 2.77 -4.14 -19.45
C LYS A 196 2.62 -4.32 -20.96
N GLU A 197 3.60 -3.87 -21.71
CA GLU A 197 3.75 -4.08 -23.17
C GLU A 197 4.51 -5.38 -23.42
N THR A 198 3.84 -6.52 -23.31
CA THR A 198 4.48 -7.85 -23.31
C THR A 198 5.29 -8.12 -24.58
N ALA A 199 4.76 -7.74 -25.76
CA ALA A 199 5.44 -7.97 -27.05
C ALA A 199 6.75 -7.20 -27.15
N GLU A 200 6.77 -5.92 -26.73
CA GLU A 200 8.00 -5.09 -26.76
C GLU A 200 9.04 -5.53 -25.72
N LEU A 201 8.57 -5.90 -24.52
CA LEU A 201 9.48 -6.45 -23.51
C LEU A 201 10.14 -7.75 -23.99
N MET A 202 9.39 -8.66 -24.62
CA MET A 202 9.93 -9.89 -25.21
C MET A 202 10.91 -9.58 -26.34
N ARG A 203 10.60 -8.61 -27.21
CA ARG A 203 11.50 -8.18 -28.30
C ARG A 203 12.85 -7.66 -27.77
N LEU A 204 12.84 -7.03 -26.60
CA LEU A 204 14.03 -6.53 -25.92
C LEU A 204 14.72 -7.57 -25.03
N ASN A 205 14.28 -8.84 -25.07
CA ASN A 205 14.76 -9.92 -24.20
C ASN A 205 14.59 -9.63 -22.70
N ILE A 206 13.54 -8.88 -22.33
CA ILE A 206 13.21 -8.59 -20.93
C ILE A 206 12.17 -9.60 -20.47
N GLU A 207 12.62 -10.59 -19.71
CA GLU A 207 11.75 -11.60 -19.10
C GLU A 207 11.68 -11.38 -17.58
N PHE A 208 10.46 -11.30 -17.07
CA PHE A 208 10.24 -11.18 -15.64
C PHE A 208 9.83 -12.52 -15.04
N ASP A 209 10.64 -13.07 -14.17
CA ASP A 209 10.24 -14.18 -13.33
C ASP A 209 9.17 -13.74 -12.32
N ILE A 210 8.28 -14.66 -11.97
CA ILE A 210 7.18 -14.45 -11.01
C ILE A 210 7.72 -14.00 -9.65
N HIS A 211 8.93 -14.42 -9.30
CA HIS A 211 9.57 -14.10 -8.02
C HIS A 211 10.53 -12.90 -8.06
N SER A 212 10.87 -12.37 -9.25
CA SER A 212 11.78 -11.23 -9.35
C SER A 212 11.14 -9.94 -8.86
N LYS A 213 11.90 -9.11 -8.17
CA LYS A 213 11.49 -7.75 -7.81
C LYS A 213 11.59 -6.87 -9.05
N LEU A 214 10.43 -6.53 -9.62
CA LEU A 214 10.35 -5.70 -10.82
C LEU A 214 10.69 -4.25 -10.48
N PRO A 215 11.25 -3.47 -11.44
CA PRO A 215 11.33 -2.02 -11.32
C PRO A 215 9.94 -1.39 -11.35
N ASP A 216 9.82 -0.17 -10.88
CA ASP A 216 8.53 0.52 -10.81
C ASP A 216 8.03 0.99 -12.18
N VAL A 217 8.94 1.53 -13.01
CA VAL A 217 8.64 1.99 -14.37
C VAL A 217 9.77 1.62 -15.32
N ILE A 218 9.41 1.13 -16.52
CA ILE A 218 10.36 0.90 -17.63
C ILE A 218 9.90 1.72 -18.81
N LEU A 219 10.80 2.57 -19.31
CA LEU A 219 10.59 3.35 -20.54
C LEU A 219 11.60 2.92 -21.60
N TYR A 220 11.21 2.95 -22.86
CA TYR A 220 12.08 2.66 -23.99
C TYR A 220 12.01 3.77 -25.03
N ARG A 221 13.18 4.24 -25.45
CA ARG A 221 13.35 5.22 -26.50
C ARG A 221 13.95 4.55 -27.72
N ALA A 222 13.12 4.26 -28.70
CA ALA A 222 13.50 3.43 -29.85
C ALA A 222 14.51 4.13 -30.79
N ASP A 223 14.41 5.44 -30.98
CA ASP A 223 15.31 6.24 -31.83
C ASP A 223 16.77 6.24 -31.32
N LEU A 224 16.96 6.05 -30.02
CA LEU A 224 18.28 5.96 -29.40
C LEU A 224 18.67 4.53 -28.99
N ASN A 225 17.81 3.56 -29.23
CA ASN A 225 17.94 2.19 -28.71
C ASN A 225 18.32 2.18 -27.22
N ARG A 226 17.55 2.90 -26.40
CA ARG A 226 17.87 3.14 -24.99
C ARG A 226 16.71 2.80 -24.07
N LEU A 227 17.00 2.00 -23.04
CA LEU A 227 16.08 1.59 -21.98
C LEU A 227 16.31 2.42 -20.72
N TYR A 228 15.24 2.85 -20.07
CA TYR A 228 15.29 3.56 -18.81
C TYR A 228 14.58 2.71 -17.75
N ILE A 229 15.31 2.37 -16.70
CA ILE A 229 14.83 1.61 -15.54
C ILE A 229 14.68 2.57 -14.38
N ILE A 230 13.46 2.74 -13.87
CA ILE A 230 13.14 3.78 -12.90
C ILE A 230 12.57 3.16 -11.65
N GLU A 231 13.14 3.49 -10.49
CA GLU A 231 12.60 3.17 -9.16
C GLU A 231 12.03 4.43 -8.51
N ALA A 232 10.81 4.32 -7.99
CA ALA A 232 10.08 5.41 -7.34
C ALA A 232 10.24 5.34 -5.83
N VAL A 233 10.91 6.31 -5.23
CA VAL A 233 11.23 6.34 -3.81
C VAL A 233 10.37 7.37 -3.09
N ALA A 234 9.28 6.90 -2.47
CA ALA A 234 8.44 7.69 -1.57
C ALA A 234 8.61 7.27 -0.10
N SER A 235 9.03 6.02 0.17
CA SER A 235 9.22 5.49 1.53
C SER A 235 10.14 4.26 1.61
N THR A 236 10.47 3.65 0.47
CA THR A 236 11.40 2.51 0.35
C THR A 236 12.68 2.97 -0.33
N GLY A 237 13.76 2.20 -0.22
CA GLY A 237 15.09 2.62 -0.66
C GLY A 237 15.26 2.82 -2.17
N PRO A 238 16.33 3.54 -2.58
CA PRO A 238 16.67 3.85 -3.95
C PRO A 238 17.27 2.63 -4.69
N ILE A 239 17.70 2.85 -5.94
CA ILE A 239 18.60 1.90 -6.62
C ILE A 239 19.93 1.94 -5.88
N SER A 240 20.12 1.00 -4.96
CA SER A 240 21.38 0.74 -4.26
C SER A 240 22.31 -0.12 -5.13
N GLU A 241 23.58 -0.30 -4.74
CA GLU A 241 24.52 -1.19 -5.44
C GLU A 241 23.97 -2.63 -5.53
N ASP A 242 23.39 -3.15 -4.44
CA ASP A 242 22.75 -4.49 -4.44
C ASP A 242 21.57 -4.55 -5.43
N ARG A 243 20.76 -3.48 -5.45
CA ARG A 243 19.62 -3.41 -6.37
C ARG A 243 20.06 -3.30 -7.82
N LEU A 244 21.14 -2.60 -8.08
CA LEU A 244 21.75 -2.51 -9.41
C LEU A 244 22.18 -3.90 -9.90
N ILE A 245 22.85 -4.69 -9.05
CA ILE A 245 23.26 -6.08 -9.36
C ILE A 245 22.04 -6.97 -9.68
N GLU A 246 20.94 -6.82 -8.93
CA GLU A 246 19.69 -7.55 -9.22
C GLU A 246 19.11 -7.16 -10.58
N LEU A 247 19.07 -5.88 -10.89
CA LEU A 247 18.57 -5.36 -12.16
C LEU A 247 19.46 -5.80 -13.34
N ASP A 248 20.77 -5.76 -13.20
CA ASP A 248 21.71 -6.22 -14.21
C ASP A 248 21.52 -7.70 -14.57
N ARG A 249 21.19 -8.55 -13.58
CA ARG A 249 20.88 -9.96 -13.85
C ARG A 249 19.60 -10.12 -14.69
N ILE A 250 18.55 -9.34 -14.38
CA ILE A 250 17.27 -9.35 -15.12
C ILE A 250 17.49 -8.84 -16.55
N LEU A 251 18.38 -7.87 -16.72
CA LEU A 251 18.63 -7.17 -17.97
C LEU A 251 19.83 -7.74 -18.76
N SER A 252 20.45 -8.83 -18.31
CA SER A 252 21.67 -9.40 -18.86
C SER A 252 21.60 -9.81 -20.35
N LYS A 253 20.40 -10.03 -20.87
CA LYS A 253 20.15 -10.36 -22.28
C LYS A 253 19.72 -9.17 -23.15
N VAL A 254 19.67 -7.97 -22.55
CA VAL A 254 19.22 -6.76 -23.23
C VAL A 254 20.37 -6.15 -24.04
N GLU A 255 20.14 -5.94 -25.33
CA GLU A 255 21.15 -5.44 -26.27
C GLU A 255 21.08 -3.92 -26.52
N CYS A 256 20.35 -3.16 -25.70
CA CYS A 256 20.30 -1.71 -25.80
C CYS A 256 21.05 -1.03 -24.65
N SER A 257 21.36 0.26 -24.78
CA SER A 257 21.92 1.03 -23.68
C SER A 257 20.90 1.18 -22.55
N ILE A 258 21.34 1.06 -21.30
CA ILE A 258 20.46 1.12 -20.13
C ILE A 258 20.83 2.32 -19.29
N VAL A 259 19.82 3.07 -18.85
CA VAL A 259 19.96 4.19 -17.91
C VAL A 259 19.10 3.88 -16.68
N PHE A 260 19.74 3.90 -15.52
CA PHE A 260 19.06 3.73 -14.23
C PHE A 260 18.72 5.08 -13.63
N ILE A 261 17.49 5.24 -13.15
CA ILE A 261 17.01 6.48 -12.53
C ILE A 261 16.35 6.16 -11.20
N THR A 262 16.81 6.82 -10.14
CA THR A 262 16.06 6.87 -8.87
C THR A 262 15.24 8.15 -8.84
N ALA A 263 13.92 8.02 -8.77
CA ALA A 263 12.99 9.13 -8.69
C ALA A 263 12.50 9.32 -7.25
N PHE A 264 12.62 10.54 -6.74
CA PHE A 264 12.15 10.92 -5.41
C PHE A 264 10.92 11.83 -5.51
N ASP A 265 10.02 11.74 -4.52
CA ASP A 265 8.86 12.63 -4.41
C ASP A 265 9.29 14.06 -3.98
N LYS A 266 10.23 14.15 -3.03
CA LYS A 266 10.68 15.39 -2.37
C LYS A 266 12.18 15.42 -2.12
N ILE A 267 12.70 16.64 -1.91
CA ILE A 267 14.09 16.86 -1.52
C ILE A 267 14.42 16.21 -0.18
N GLU A 268 13.49 16.23 0.78
CA GLU A 268 13.70 15.58 2.08
C GLU A 268 13.89 14.05 1.94
N THR A 269 13.09 13.42 1.08
CA THR A 269 13.21 11.98 0.80
C THR A 269 14.56 11.69 0.14
N PHE A 270 14.98 12.49 -0.83
CA PHE A 270 16.31 12.36 -1.44
C PHE A 270 17.42 12.50 -0.39
N ARG A 271 17.38 13.50 0.49
CA ARG A 271 18.39 13.68 1.54
C ARG A 271 18.49 12.47 2.48
N ALA A 272 17.35 11.86 2.80
CA ALA A 272 17.32 10.68 3.67
C ALA A 272 18.05 9.47 3.07
N PHE A 273 17.99 9.30 1.75
CA PHE A 273 18.53 8.14 1.03
C PHE A 273 19.77 8.44 0.18
N SER A 274 20.29 9.68 0.17
CA SER A 274 21.35 10.12 -0.74
C SER A 274 22.64 9.29 -0.67
N LYS A 275 22.94 8.68 0.48
CA LYS A 275 24.13 7.83 0.68
C LYS A 275 23.97 6.40 0.17
N GLU A 276 22.74 5.99 -0.12
CA GLU A 276 22.42 4.62 -0.54
C GLU A 276 22.28 4.48 -2.06
N ILE A 277 22.34 5.58 -2.79
CA ILE A 277 22.16 5.61 -4.25
C ILE A 277 23.40 5.06 -4.92
N ALA A 278 23.23 4.08 -5.82
CA ALA A 278 24.32 3.48 -6.58
C ALA A 278 25.01 4.50 -7.49
N MET A 279 26.32 4.37 -7.62
CA MET A 279 27.09 5.12 -8.63
C MET A 279 26.59 4.77 -10.04
N CYS A 280 26.77 5.69 -10.99
CA CYS A 280 26.29 5.54 -12.38
C CYS A 280 24.77 5.53 -12.55
N SER A 281 23.99 5.97 -11.55
CA SER A 281 22.55 6.19 -11.68
C SER A 281 22.21 7.68 -11.77
N ALA A 282 21.11 8.01 -12.44
CA ALA A 282 20.56 9.35 -12.45
C ALA A 282 19.56 9.53 -11.28
N ILE A 283 19.44 10.77 -10.83
CA ILE A 283 18.52 11.18 -9.75
C ILE A 283 17.56 12.22 -10.31
N TRP A 284 16.27 11.99 -10.09
CA TRP A 284 15.22 12.95 -10.39
C TRP A 284 14.34 13.19 -9.18
N ILE A 285 13.91 14.44 -8.97
CA ILE A 285 13.10 14.84 -7.83
C ILE A 285 11.84 15.54 -8.35
N ALA A 286 10.66 15.01 -8.02
CA ALA A 286 9.38 15.50 -8.54
C ALA A 286 9.02 16.93 -8.09
N GLU A 287 9.59 17.42 -6.99
CA GLU A 287 9.46 18.81 -6.53
C GLU A 287 10.19 19.84 -7.44
N ILE A 288 11.26 19.40 -8.12
CA ILE A 288 12.06 20.21 -9.05
C ILE A 288 12.19 19.49 -10.39
N PRO A 289 11.07 19.28 -11.11
CA PRO A 289 10.99 18.34 -12.22
C PRO A 289 11.89 18.71 -13.42
N GLU A 290 12.32 19.95 -13.51
CA GLU A 290 13.18 20.45 -14.59
C GLU A 290 14.65 19.97 -14.48
N GLN A 291 15.04 19.39 -13.34
CA GLN A 291 16.41 18.98 -13.08
C GLN A 291 16.55 17.46 -12.99
N ILE A 292 17.57 16.94 -13.64
CA ILE A 292 18.03 15.57 -13.49
C ILE A 292 19.53 15.60 -13.18
N TYR A 293 19.95 14.84 -12.19
CA TYR A 293 21.32 14.77 -11.73
C TYR A 293 21.92 13.41 -12.09
N HIS A 294 23.16 13.40 -12.59
CA HIS A 294 23.88 12.17 -12.85
C HIS A 294 24.95 11.96 -11.79
N GLN A 295 24.95 10.79 -11.14
CA GLN A 295 26.02 10.35 -10.26
C GLN A 295 27.01 9.52 -11.08
N GLY A 296 28.26 10.03 -11.20
CA GLY A 296 29.32 9.40 -11.96
C GLY A 296 29.44 9.87 -13.42
N LEU A 297 30.55 9.56 -14.05
CA LEU A 297 30.79 9.84 -15.45
C LEU A 297 29.87 8.99 -16.32
N VAL A 298 28.90 9.63 -16.96
CA VAL A 298 28.23 9.05 -18.12
C VAL A 298 29.22 9.15 -19.29
N VAL A 299 29.88 8.05 -19.60
CA VAL A 299 30.69 7.92 -20.83
C VAL A 299 29.76 7.66 -22.01
#